data_051a5629c15d2f3f7d5a7c12e31bfe9e
#
_entry.id   051a5629c15d2f3f7d5a7c12e31bfe9e
#
_cell.length_a   1.000
_cell.length_b   1.000
_cell.length_c   1.000
_cell.angle_alpha   90.00
_cell.angle_beta   90.00
_cell.angle_gamma   90.00
#
_symmetry.space_group_name_H-M   'P 1'
#
loop_
_entity.id
_entity.type
_entity.pdbx_description
1 polymer ?
#
loop_
_entity_poly.entity_id
_entity_poly.type
_entity_poly.pdbx_seq_one_letter_code
_entity_poly.pdbx_strand_id
1 'polypeptide(L)'
;MKYIFVTGGVVSGLGKGICAASLGRLLKQCGLRVKNQKFDPYFNVDPGTMSPYQHGEVFVTEDGAETDLDLGHYERFVDEALDRNASVSSGKVFWNVLNRERQGGYLGGTVQIIPHITDEIKRHIYAMEDGETDVVISEIGGTVGDIESQPFLEAIRQVAMEKGRENVLYLHVSLIVSIPGSGELKSKPTQHSVKELLSVGIQPDILVCRTDAPITEEVRHKIALFCNVEERCVISNATAHTLYEVPLLLEQEGLCSVVCRRLGLGERTPDMTEWTAMVEKIKGVHRRVEIALVGKYTGLRDAYLSVAEALFHAGTACDAEVLIRWIDSETLTPENTAKALEGCSGVLVPGGFGDRGIEGMISAAQFAREKNLPYFGICLGMQIAVIEFARSAAGWQDANSAEFSETTTHPVIALMPEQEGVSQKGGTMRLGSYPCVLAAGSRSREMYETERISERHRHRYELNNEFRTELQKDGLILAGTSPDGALVEMIELEKHPWYVGCQFHPEFKSRPNRPHPLFLGFIKAALAEAER
;
A
#
# COMPACT_ATOMS: atom_id res chain seq x y z
N MET A 1 -17.86 -11.27 -18.35
CA MET A 1 -16.65 -10.86 -17.60
C MET A 1 -15.41 -11.10 -18.44
N LYS A 2 -14.40 -10.21 -18.35
CA LYS A 2 -13.12 -10.30 -19.05
C LYS A 2 -11.99 -10.41 -18.05
N TYR A 3 -10.90 -11.10 -18.43
CA TYR A 3 -9.72 -11.31 -17.59
C TYR A 3 -8.48 -10.77 -18.28
N ILE A 4 -7.70 -10.01 -17.55
CA ILE A 4 -6.42 -9.50 -17.99
C ILE A 4 -5.36 -10.03 -17.02
N PHE A 5 -4.42 -10.81 -17.55
CA PHE A 5 -3.30 -11.30 -16.76
C PHE A 5 -2.04 -10.49 -17.07
N VAL A 6 -1.52 -9.81 -16.04
CA VAL A 6 -0.30 -9.01 -16.14
C VAL A 6 0.87 -9.86 -15.65
N THR A 7 1.75 -10.22 -16.57
CA THR A 7 2.98 -10.97 -16.30
C THR A 7 4.19 -10.07 -16.50
N GLY A 8 5.35 -10.46 -16.00
CA GLY A 8 6.57 -9.70 -16.24
C GLY A 8 7.80 -10.58 -16.34
N GLY A 9 8.81 -10.04 -16.97
CA GLY A 9 10.07 -10.74 -17.15
C GLY A 9 11.27 -9.81 -17.09
N VAL A 10 12.48 -10.41 -17.18
CA VAL A 10 13.79 -9.80 -17.08
C VAL A 10 14.24 -9.54 -15.63
N VAL A 11 13.53 -8.72 -14.86
CA VAL A 11 13.87 -8.39 -13.46
C VAL A 11 12.60 -8.15 -12.64
N SER A 12 12.69 -8.31 -11.31
CA SER A 12 11.68 -7.87 -10.36
C SER A 12 11.66 -6.33 -10.25
N GLY A 13 10.59 -5.75 -9.70
CA GLY A 13 10.49 -4.30 -9.54
C GLY A 13 10.31 -3.51 -10.84
N LEU A 14 9.93 -4.18 -11.94
CA LEU A 14 9.77 -3.57 -13.27
C LEU A 14 8.55 -2.63 -13.39
N GLY A 15 7.69 -2.61 -12.37
CA GLY A 15 6.48 -1.80 -12.34
C GLY A 15 5.23 -2.49 -12.88
N LYS A 16 5.13 -3.83 -12.76
CA LYS A 16 3.91 -4.59 -13.07
C LYS A 16 2.70 -4.04 -12.32
N GLY A 17 2.83 -3.82 -10.99
CA GLY A 17 1.77 -3.29 -10.13
C GLY A 17 1.27 -1.94 -10.60
N ILE A 18 2.18 -1.02 -10.90
CA ILE A 18 1.83 0.30 -11.44
C ILE A 18 1.17 0.21 -12.82
N CYS A 19 1.63 -0.72 -13.67
CA CYS A 19 1.01 -0.96 -14.98
C CYS A 19 -0.43 -1.51 -14.81
N ALA A 20 -0.62 -2.49 -13.93
CA ALA A 20 -1.94 -3.07 -13.62
C ALA A 20 -2.89 -2.03 -13.00
N ALA A 21 -2.40 -1.22 -12.05
CA ALA A 21 -3.14 -0.12 -11.43
C ALA A 21 -3.54 0.96 -12.46
N SER A 22 -2.59 1.35 -13.33
CA SER A 22 -2.82 2.33 -14.40
C SER A 22 -3.86 1.85 -15.40
N LEU A 23 -3.77 0.58 -15.83
CA LEU A 23 -4.77 -0.02 -16.71
C LEU A 23 -6.15 -0.08 -16.02
N GLY A 24 -6.19 -0.42 -14.74
CA GLY A 24 -7.42 -0.39 -13.94
C GLY A 24 -8.06 1.00 -13.95
N ARG A 25 -7.26 2.05 -13.76
CA ARG A 25 -7.72 3.45 -13.84
C ARG A 25 -8.29 3.78 -15.22
N LEU A 26 -7.57 3.46 -16.29
CA LEU A 26 -8.00 3.73 -17.67
C LEU A 26 -9.34 3.05 -17.99
N LEU A 27 -9.48 1.76 -17.67
CA LEU A 27 -10.70 1.02 -17.92
C LEU A 27 -11.88 1.52 -17.07
N LYS A 28 -11.64 1.91 -15.83
CA LYS A 28 -12.66 2.56 -14.96
C LYS A 28 -13.15 3.87 -15.59
N GLN A 29 -12.24 4.68 -16.12
CA GLN A 29 -12.60 5.94 -16.80
C GLN A 29 -13.30 5.71 -18.16
N CYS A 30 -13.25 4.50 -18.69
CA CYS A 30 -14.10 4.06 -19.81
C CYS A 30 -15.51 3.62 -19.37
N GLY A 31 -15.85 3.76 -18.08
CA GLY A 31 -17.15 3.36 -17.52
C GLY A 31 -17.27 1.85 -17.25
N LEU A 32 -16.15 1.12 -17.14
CA LEU A 32 -16.13 -0.30 -16.78
C LEU A 32 -15.90 -0.48 -15.28
N ARG A 33 -16.53 -1.49 -14.69
CA ARG A 33 -16.27 -1.92 -13.31
C ARG A 33 -15.09 -2.87 -13.31
N VAL A 34 -13.99 -2.45 -12.65
CA VAL A 34 -12.70 -3.14 -12.69
C VAL A 34 -12.28 -3.53 -11.28
N LYS A 35 -11.79 -4.76 -11.14
CA LYS A 35 -11.12 -5.22 -9.92
C LYS A 35 -9.69 -5.63 -10.23
N ASN A 36 -8.76 -5.24 -9.35
CA ASN A 36 -7.38 -5.68 -9.40
C ASN A 36 -7.15 -6.81 -8.40
N GLN A 37 -6.29 -7.77 -8.77
CA GLN A 37 -5.90 -8.91 -7.95
C GLN A 37 -4.39 -9.16 -8.09
N LYS A 38 -3.75 -9.55 -6.99
CA LYS A 38 -2.32 -9.89 -6.92
C LYS A 38 -2.13 -11.35 -6.58
N PHE A 39 -1.28 -12.03 -7.33
CA PHE A 39 -0.75 -13.35 -7.01
C PHE A 39 0.73 -13.26 -6.68
N ASP A 40 1.09 -13.65 -5.45
CA ASP A 40 2.47 -13.62 -4.98
C ASP A 40 3.07 -15.02 -4.88
N PRO A 41 4.24 -15.28 -5.50
CA PRO A 41 4.81 -16.62 -5.57
C PRO A 41 5.50 -17.08 -4.28
N TYR A 42 5.64 -16.25 -3.26
CA TYR A 42 6.25 -16.63 -2.00
C TYR A 42 5.38 -17.61 -1.19
N PHE A 43 6.05 -18.42 -0.32
CA PHE A 43 5.40 -19.46 0.49
C PHE A 43 4.83 -18.99 1.83
N ASN A 44 4.94 -17.74 2.19
CA ASN A 44 4.23 -17.19 3.34
C ASN A 44 2.72 -17.21 3.05
N VAL A 45 1.90 -17.53 4.05
CA VAL A 45 0.42 -17.54 3.90
C VAL A 45 -0.08 -16.14 3.58
N ASP A 46 0.48 -15.15 4.27
CA ASP A 46 0.30 -13.72 4.07
C ASP A 46 1.58 -12.97 4.50
N PRO A 47 1.73 -11.66 4.21
CA PRO A 47 2.89 -10.90 4.61
C PRO A 47 2.88 -10.44 6.07
N GLY A 48 1.84 -10.72 6.85
CA GLY A 48 1.65 -10.17 8.21
C GLY A 48 2.77 -10.48 9.20
N THR A 49 3.51 -11.57 9.00
CA THR A 49 4.67 -11.96 9.83
C THR A 49 6.01 -11.68 9.17
N MET A 50 6.03 -11.11 7.97
CA MET A 50 7.26 -10.81 7.24
C MET A 50 7.93 -9.55 7.78
N SER A 51 9.26 -9.49 7.67
CA SER A 51 10.00 -8.29 8.03
C SER A 51 9.75 -7.17 7.02
N PRO A 52 9.39 -5.95 7.46
CA PRO A 52 9.24 -4.81 6.56
C PRO A 52 10.52 -4.47 5.79
N TYR A 53 11.69 -4.83 6.29
CA TYR A 53 12.97 -4.67 5.57
C TYR A 53 13.13 -5.60 4.35
N GLN A 54 12.39 -6.70 4.30
CA GLN A 54 12.46 -7.65 3.19
C GLN A 54 11.31 -7.51 2.20
N HIS A 55 10.14 -7.11 2.70
CA HIS A 55 8.89 -7.15 1.94
C HIS A 55 8.28 -5.75 1.67
N GLY A 56 8.71 -4.72 2.39
CA GLY A 56 8.05 -3.43 2.40
C GLY A 56 6.88 -3.39 3.41
N GLU A 57 5.96 -2.46 3.23
CA GLU A 57 4.79 -2.35 4.11
C GLU A 57 3.82 -3.52 3.94
N VAL A 58 3.14 -3.84 5.02
CA VAL A 58 1.97 -4.73 5.00
C VAL A 58 0.73 -3.85 4.86
N PHE A 59 0.10 -3.91 3.70
CA PHE A 59 -1.15 -3.17 3.45
C PHE A 59 -2.34 -3.96 3.99
N VAL A 60 -3.30 -3.28 4.64
CA VAL A 60 -4.48 -3.93 5.22
C VAL A 60 -5.74 -3.50 4.49
N THR A 61 -6.53 -4.47 4.04
CA THR A 61 -7.81 -4.25 3.36
C THR A 61 -8.94 -3.88 4.34
N GLU A 62 -10.10 -3.46 3.81
CA GLU A 62 -11.29 -3.14 4.64
C GLU A 62 -11.73 -4.34 5.50
N ASP A 63 -11.67 -5.56 4.97
CA ASP A 63 -12.07 -6.80 5.64
C ASP A 63 -10.94 -7.47 6.45
N GLY A 64 -9.82 -6.75 6.66
CA GLY A 64 -8.75 -7.15 7.56
C GLY A 64 -7.75 -8.15 6.99
N ALA A 65 -7.64 -8.31 5.68
CA ALA A 65 -6.55 -9.09 5.10
C ALA A 65 -5.24 -8.30 5.15
N GLU A 66 -4.17 -8.95 5.62
CA GLU A 66 -2.79 -8.47 5.50
C GLU A 66 -2.27 -8.85 4.11
N THR A 67 -1.80 -7.86 3.34
CA THR A 67 -1.53 -8.01 1.91
C THR A 67 -0.25 -7.31 1.48
N ASP A 68 0.18 -7.58 0.25
CA ASP A 68 1.29 -6.91 -0.40
C ASP A 68 1.02 -5.41 -0.63
N LEU A 69 2.08 -4.61 -0.68
CA LEU A 69 2.02 -3.16 -0.89
C LEU A 69 1.39 -2.75 -2.25
N ASP A 70 1.42 -3.63 -3.26
CA ASP A 70 0.81 -3.35 -4.56
C ASP A 70 -0.71 -3.10 -4.46
N LEU A 71 -1.38 -3.69 -3.46
CA LEU A 71 -2.80 -3.42 -3.23
C LEU A 71 -3.06 -1.95 -2.89
N GLY A 72 -2.13 -1.31 -2.19
CA GLY A 72 -2.15 0.14 -1.97
C GLY A 72 -2.10 0.92 -3.28
N HIS A 73 -1.26 0.51 -4.24
CA HIS A 73 -1.25 1.12 -5.57
C HIS A 73 -2.58 0.92 -6.29
N TYR A 74 -3.14 -0.29 -6.27
CA TYR A 74 -4.44 -0.54 -6.92
C TYR A 74 -5.53 0.35 -6.35
N GLU A 75 -5.66 0.43 -5.02
CA GLU A 75 -6.65 1.30 -4.38
C GLU A 75 -6.43 2.79 -4.66
N ARG A 76 -5.17 3.26 -4.68
CA ARG A 76 -4.85 4.67 -4.99
C ARG A 76 -5.19 5.05 -6.42
N PHE A 77 -4.96 4.15 -7.38
CA PHE A 77 -5.21 4.42 -8.80
C PHE A 77 -6.68 4.22 -9.19
N VAL A 78 -7.29 3.11 -8.76
CA VAL A 78 -8.67 2.78 -9.12
C VAL A 78 -9.68 3.54 -8.25
N ASP A 79 -9.28 4.00 -7.07
CA ASP A 79 -10.12 4.66 -6.06
C ASP A 79 -11.32 3.77 -5.67
N GLU A 80 -11.02 2.52 -5.32
CA GLU A 80 -11.94 1.54 -4.77
C GLU A 80 -11.24 0.73 -3.70
N ALA A 81 -11.98 0.34 -2.65
CA ALA A 81 -11.47 -0.52 -1.60
C ALA A 81 -11.41 -1.98 -2.08
N LEU A 82 -10.34 -2.66 -1.76
CA LEU A 82 -10.16 -4.08 -2.05
C LEU A 82 -10.46 -4.96 -0.83
N ASP A 83 -10.71 -6.23 -1.08
CA ASP A 83 -10.97 -7.26 -0.07
C ASP A 83 -9.89 -8.37 -0.11
N ARG A 84 -10.03 -9.37 0.77
CA ARG A 84 -9.11 -10.51 0.89
C ARG A 84 -8.97 -11.38 -0.37
N ASN A 85 -9.89 -11.27 -1.32
CA ASN A 85 -9.80 -12.01 -2.58
C ASN A 85 -8.81 -11.35 -3.54
N ALA A 86 -8.47 -10.08 -3.28
CA ALA A 86 -7.53 -9.34 -4.10
C ALA A 86 -6.05 -9.74 -3.87
N SER A 87 -5.72 -10.51 -2.82
CA SER A 87 -4.34 -10.95 -2.54
C SER A 87 -4.29 -12.46 -2.29
N VAL A 88 -3.46 -13.14 -3.07
CA VAL A 88 -3.30 -14.60 -3.03
C VAL A 88 -1.82 -14.97 -3.12
N SER A 89 -1.29 -15.58 -2.06
CA SER A 89 0.07 -16.11 -2.05
C SER A 89 0.13 -17.60 -2.42
N SER A 90 1.29 -18.09 -2.85
CA SER A 90 1.54 -19.54 -2.97
C SER A 90 1.24 -20.26 -1.66
N GLY A 91 1.71 -19.70 -0.53
CA GLY A 91 1.48 -20.28 0.79
C GLY A 91 -0.01 -20.50 1.09
N LYS A 92 -0.86 -19.50 0.81
CA LYS A 92 -2.32 -19.60 0.98
C LYS A 92 -2.93 -20.70 0.08
N VAL A 93 -2.52 -20.77 -1.18
CA VAL A 93 -2.98 -21.79 -2.13
C VAL A 93 -2.61 -23.20 -1.66
N PHE A 94 -1.32 -23.43 -1.34
CA PHE A 94 -0.86 -24.73 -0.87
C PHE A 94 -1.48 -25.11 0.47
N TRP A 95 -1.62 -24.17 1.39
CA TRP A 95 -2.27 -24.38 2.69
C TRP A 95 -3.71 -24.86 2.53
N ASN A 96 -4.47 -24.24 1.63
CA ASN A 96 -5.86 -24.64 1.36
C ASN A 96 -5.94 -26.06 0.80
N VAL A 97 -5.07 -26.39 -0.18
CA VAL A 97 -5.05 -27.73 -0.80
C VAL A 97 -4.64 -28.80 0.21
N LEU A 98 -3.59 -28.55 1.02
CA LEU A 98 -3.12 -29.51 2.03
C LEU A 98 -4.15 -29.71 3.15
N ASN A 99 -4.80 -28.66 3.63
CA ASN A 99 -5.86 -28.78 4.61
C ASN A 99 -7.05 -29.59 4.05
N ARG A 100 -7.44 -29.35 2.80
CA ARG A 100 -8.50 -30.10 2.14
C ARG A 100 -8.12 -31.59 1.98
N GLU A 101 -6.86 -31.88 1.67
CA GLU A 101 -6.34 -33.26 1.62
C GLU A 101 -6.49 -33.93 3.00
N ARG A 102 -6.00 -33.28 4.06
CA ARG A 102 -6.06 -33.81 5.44
C ARG A 102 -7.50 -34.05 5.94
N GLN A 103 -8.45 -33.31 5.42
CA GLN A 103 -9.88 -33.48 5.69
C GLN A 103 -10.56 -34.55 4.79
N GLY A 104 -9.78 -35.24 3.93
CA GLY A 104 -10.30 -36.27 3.03
C GLY A 104 -11.04 -35.73 1.81
N GLY A 105 -10.92 -34.45 1.52
CA GLY A 105 -11.67 -33.78 0.43
C GLY A 105 -11.33 -34.24 -0.98
N TYR A 106 -10.28 -35.05 -1.15
CA TYR A 106 -9.89 -35.64 -2.44
C TYR A 106 -10.16 -37.16 -2.52
N LEU A 107 -10.90 -37.73 -1.56
CA LEU A 107 -11.39 -39.11 -1.58
C LEU A 107 -10.30 -40.17 -1.83
N GLY A 108 -9.09 -39.95 -1.33
CA GLY A 108 -7.94 -40.86 -1.50
C GLY A 108 -7.18 -40.70 -2.83
N GLY A 109 -7.54 -39.73 -3.65
CA GLY A 109 -6.81 -39.40 -4.88
C GLY A 109 -5.42 -38.82 -4.60
N THR A 110 -4.47 -39.05 -5.50
CA THR A 110 -3.14 -38.42 -5.44
C THR A 110 -3.25 -36.95 -5.77
N VAL A 111 -2.83 -36.09 -4.82
CA VAL A 111 -2.84 -34.62 -5.01
C VAL A 111 -1.57 -34.18 -5.73
N GLN A 112 -1.72 -33.40 -6.81
CA GLN A 112 -0.64 -32.95 -7.69
C GLN A 112 -0.77 -31.46 -7.98
N ILE A 113 0.29 -30.84 -8.52
CA ILE A 113 0.24 -29.42 -8.95
C ILE A 113 -0.90 -29.22 -9.96
N ILE A 114 -0.95 -30.08 -11.01
CA ILE A 114 -2.05 -30.14 -11.97
C ILE A 114 -2.85 -31.42 -11.66
N PRO A 115 -4.16 -31.36 -11.38
CA PRO A 115 -5.00 -30.15 -11.44
C PRO A 115 -5.17 -29.41 -10.11
N HIS A 116 -4.75 -29.95 -8.96
CA HIS A 116 -5.26 -29.54 -7.65
C HIS A 116 -4.81 -28.12 -7.23
N ILE A 117 -3.52 -27.80 -7.42
CA ILE A 117 -3.00 -26.44 -7.13
C ILE A 117 -3.51 -25.46 -8.19
N THR A 118 -3.49 -25.83 -9.47
CA THR A 118 -4.01 -24.96 -10.54
C THR A 118 -5.49 -24.68 -10.39
N ASP A 119 -6.31 -25.66 -9.98
CA ASP A 119 -7.74 -25.47 -9.71
C ASP A 119 -7.97 -24.53 -8.51
N GLU A 120 -7.16 -24.64 -7.47
CA GLU A 120 -7.25 -23.72 -6.33
C GLU A 120 -6.88 -22.29 -6.72
N ILE A 121 -5.84 -22.08 -7.56
CA ILE A 121 -5.50 -20.76 -8.11
C ILE A 121 -6.65 -20.22 -8.95
N LYS A 122 -7.22 -21.05 -9.86
CA LYS A 122 -8.38 -20.65 -10.68
C LYS A 122 -9.60 -20.30 -9.81
N ARG A 123 -9.84 -21.04 -8.72
CA ARG A 123 -10.91 -20.73 -7.77
C ARG A 123 -10.74 -19.32 -7.20
N HIS A 124 -9.52 -18.89 -6.88
CA HIS A 124 -9.25 -17.52 -6.43
C HIS A 124 -9.45 -16.48 -7.54
N ILE A 125 -9.10 -16.79 -8.79
CA ILE A 125 -9.39 -15.91 -9.93
C ILE A 125 -10.90 -15.74 -10.09
N TYR A 126 -11.65 -16.83 -10.04
CA TYR A 126 -13.11 -16.82 -10.22
C TYR A 126 -13.85 -16.23 -9.00
N ALA A 127 -13.23 -16.18 -7.82
CA ALA A 127 -13.81 -15.53 -6.65
C ALA A 127 -13.97 -14.00 -6.82
N MET A 128 -13.31 -13.41 -7.84
CA MET A 128 -13.50 -12.01 -8.20
C MET A 128 -14.79 -11.76 -9.02
N GLU A 129 -15.47 -12.83 -9.44
CA GLU A 129 -16.74 -12.78 -10.19
C GLU A 129 -17.91 -12.53 -9.22
N ASP A 130 -18.40 -11.30 -9.14
CA ASP A 130 -19.54 -10.90 -8.29
C ASP A 130 -20.84 -10.63 -9.09
N GLY A 131 -20.81 -10.87 -10.40
CA GLY A 131 -21.93 -10.56 -11.30
C GLY A 131 -22.01 -9.08 -11.72
N GLU A 132 -21.22 -8.21 -11.11
CA GLU A 132 -21.19 -6.78 -11.43
C GLU A 132 -19.89 -6.35 -12.12
N THR A 133 -18.77 -7.00 -11.83
CA THR A 133 -17.44 -6.70 -12.38
C THR A 133 -17.38 -7.02 -13.87
N ASP A 134 -16.94 -6.06 -14.68
CA ASP A 134 -16.79 -6.22 -16.13
C ASP A 134 -15.42 -6.81 -16.48
N VAL A 135 -14.35 -6.37 -15.77
CA VAL A 135 -12.96 -6.77 -16.02
C VAL A 135 -12.23 -7.06 -14.70
N VAL A 136 -11.54 -8.20 -14.65
CA VAL A 136 -10.59 -8.54 -13.59
C VAL A 136 -9.18 -8.42 -14.13
N ILE A 137 -8.32 -7.66 -13.47
CA ILE A 137 -6.89 -7.52 -13.78
C ILE A 137 -6.11 -8.27 -12.70
N SER A 138 -5.54 -9.41 -13.05
CA SER A 138 -4.73 -10.22 -12.13
C SER A 138 -3.25 -10.07 -12.46
N GLU A 139 -2.48 -9.50 -11.53
CA GLU A 139 -1.02 -9.42 -11.64
C GLU A 139 -0.39 -10.70 -11.12
N ILE A 140 0.50 -11.30 -11.92
CA ILE A 140 1.31 -12.45 -11.51
C ILE A 140 2.66 -11.94 -11.00
N GLY A 141 2.89 -12.11 -9.71
CA GLY A 141 4.14 -11.78 -9.05
C GLY A 141 5.32 -12.64 -9.54
N GLY A 142 6.53 -12.21 -9.22
CA GLY A 142 7.76 -12.84 -9.70
C GLY A 142 8.08 -12.52 -11.15
N THR A 143 9.03 -13.26 -11.69
CA THR A 143 9.54 -13.12 -13.06
C THR A 143 9.21 -14.38 -13.85
N VAL A 144 8.78 -14.23 -15.10
CA VAL A 144 8.58 -15.40 -15.98
C VAL A 144 9.91 -16.15 -16.12
N GLY A 145 9.86 -17.46 -15.83
CA GLY A 145 11.04 -18.32 -15.71
C GLY A 145 11.36 -18.73 -14.26
N ASP A 146 10.84 -18.01 -13.26
CA ASP A 146 10.99 -18.40 -11.86
C ASP A 146 10.15 -19.65 -11.57
N ILE A 147 10.73 -20.61 -10.82
CA ILE A 147 10.07 -21.88 -10.49
C ILE A 147 8.78 -21.64 -9.72
N GLU A 148 8.80 -20.69 -8.79
CA GLU A 148 7.69 -20.36 -7.91
C GLU A 148 6.47 -19.81 -8.66
N SER A 149 6.68 -19.18 -9.81
CA SER A 149 5.60 -18.59 -10.64
C SER A 149 4.94 -19.60 -11.57
N GLN A 150 5.54 -20.75 -11.82
CA GLN A 150 5.06 -21.73 -12.82
C GLN A 150 3.61 -22.22 -12.57
N PRO A 151 3.17 -22.55 -11.34
CA PRO A 151 1.78 -22.95 -11.10
C PRO A 151 0.76 -21.87 -11.47
N PHE A 152 1.11 -20.59 -11.24
CA PHE A 152 0.25 -19.45 -11.61
C PHE A 152 0.18 -19.28 -13.13
N LEU A 153 1.31 -19.38 -13.83
CA LEU A 153 1.33 -19.31 -15.30
C LEU A 153 0.52 -20.44 -15.93
N GLU A 154 0.65 -21.66 -15.42
CA GLU A 154 -0.16 -22.78 -15.86
C GLU A 154 -1.65 -22.56 -15.59
N ALA A 155 -2.02 -22.05 -14.41
CA ALA A 155 -3.42 -21.76 -14.07
C ALA A 155 -4.04 -20.71 -15.01
N ILE A 156 -3.35 -19.59 -15.28
CA ILE A 156 -3.88 -18.55 -16.18
C ILE A 156 -3.96 -19.04 -17.62
N ARG A 157 -3.06 -19.93 -18.05
CA ARG A 157 -3.16 -20.60 -19.35
C ARG A 157 -4.44 -21.45 -19.44
N GLN A 158 -4.77 -22.19 -18.38
CA GLN A 158 -5.99 -22.99 -18.28
C GLN A 158 -7.25 -22.11 -18.27
N VAL A 159 -7.23 -20.96 -17.58
CA VAL A 159 -8.36 -19.98 -17.60
C VAL A 159 -8.74 -19.60 -19.03
N ALA A 160 -7.76 -19.36 -19.90
CA ALA A 160 -8.04 -19.02 -21.30
C ALA A 160 -8.72 -20.17 -22.09
N MET A 161 -8.41 -21.42 -21.71
CA MET A 161 -9.10 -22.58 -22.30
C MET A 161 -10.53 -22.74 -21.77
N GLU A 162 -10.74 -22.47 -20.49
CA GLU A 162 -12.05 -22.64 -19.83
C GLU A 162 -13.03 -21.50 -20.15
N LYS A 163 -12.55 -20.24 -20.15
CA LYS A 163 -13.38 -19.04 -20.36
C LYS A 163 -13.47 -18.59 -21.81
N GLY A 164 -12.66 -19.18 -22.70
CA GLY A 164 -12.53 -18.79 -24.11
C GLY A 164 -11.45 -17.69 -24.27
N ARG A 165 -10.67 -17.83 -25.33
CA ARG A 165 -9.52 -16.95 -25.61
C ARG A 165 -9.94 -15.49 -25.86
N GLU A 166 -11.15 -15.26 -26.33
CA GLU A 166 -11.76 -13.97 -26.56
C GLU A 166 -12.11 -13.21 -25.25
N ASN A 167 -12.10 -13.90 -24.12
CA ASN A 167 -12.38 -13.31 -22.81
C ASN A 167 -11.11 -13.10 -21.96
N VAL A 168 -9.94 -13.51 -22.48
CA VAL A 168 -8.67 -13.44 -21.78
C VAL A 168 -7.64 -12.66 -22.58
N LEU A 169 -6.92 -11.76 -21.89
CA LEU A 169 -5.84 -10.97 -22.45
C LEU A 169 -4.57 -11.16 -21.60
N TYR A 170 -3.45 -11.44 -22.26
CA TYR A 170 -2.14 -11.50 -21.62
C TYR A 170 -1.35 -10.23 -21.94
N LEU A 171 -1.08 -9.43 -20.90
CA LEU A 171 -0.24 -8.25 -20.95
C LEU A 171 1.11 -8.60 -20.31
N HIS A 172 2.18 -8.45 -21.06
CA HIS A 172 3.52 -8.77 -20.57
C HIS A 172 4.38 -7.52 -20.44
N VAL A 173 4.82 -7.22 -19.21
CA VAL A 173 5.72 -6.09 -18.91
C VAL A 173 7.16 -6.57 -19.04
N SER A 174 7.97 -5.87 -19.82
CA SER A 174 9.37 -6.20 -20.07
C SER A 174 10.27 -4.96 -20.07
N LEU A 175 11.58 -5.16 -20.12
CA LEU A 175 12.57 -4.10 -20.04
C LEU A 175 13.28 -3.91 -21.39
N ILE A 176 13.33 -2.66 -21.83
CA ILE A 176 14.24 -2.20 -22.88
C ILE A 176 15.43 -1.52 -22.20
N VAL A 177 16.62 -2.03 -22.45
CA VAL A 177 17.85 -1.52 -21.83
C VAL A 177 18.50 -0.49 -22.74
N SER A 178 18.77 0.70 -22.19
CA SER A 178 19.64 1.68 -22.83
C SER A 178 21.11 1.40 -22.47
N ILE A 179 21.98 1.33 -23.48
CA ILE A 179 23.42 1.14 -23.21
C ILE A 179 24.04 2.50 -22.89
N PRO A 180 24.63 2.66 -21.69
CA PRO A 180 25.33 3.90 -21.34
C PRO A 180 26.42 4.24 -22.37
N GLY A 181 26.48 5.50 -22.79
CA GLY A 181 27.46 6.02 -23.74
C GLY A 181 27.05 5.98 -25.21
N SER A 182 26.31 4.96 -25.67
CA SER A 182 25.80 4.93 -27.05
C SER A 182 24.35 5.42 -27.18
N GLY A 183 23.58 5.38 -26.09
CA GLY A 183 22.15 5.64 -26.12
C GLY A 183 21.32 4.61 -26.90
N GLU A 184 21.94 3.52 -27.35
CA GLU A 184 21.29 2.49 -28.16
C GLU A 184 20.33 1.65 -27.31
N LEU A 185 19.07 1.52 -27.75
CA LEU A 185 18.05 0.71 -27.10
C LEU A 185 18.19 -0.77 -27.51
N LYS A 186 18.27 -1.65 -26.53
CA LYS A 186 18.42 -3.09 -26.71
C LYS A 186 17.13 -3.84 -26.36
N SER A 187 16.51 -4.46 -27.36
CA SER A 187 15.27 -5.25 -27.24
C SER A 187 15.50 -6.74 -26.90
N LYS A 188 16.76 -7.20 -26.80
CA LYS A 188 17.08 -8.61 -26.52
C LYS A 188 16.48 -9.13 -25.21
N PRO A 189 16.53 -8.38 -24.07
CA PRO A 189 15.89 -8.84 -22.82
C PRO A 189 14.39 -9.11 -23.00
N THR A 190 13.67 -8.20 -23.67
CA THR A 190 12.25 -8.38 -24.01
C THR A 190 12.02 -9.64 -24.84
N GLN A 191 12.82 -9.86 -25.90
CA GLN A 191 12.67 -11.04 -26.77
C GLN A 191 12.89 -12.35 -25.99
N HIS A 192 13.86 -12.38 -25.07
CA HIS A 192 14.09 -13.55 -24.22
C HIS A 192 12.94 -13.78 -23.25
N SER A 193 12.46 -12.73 -22.58
CA SER A 193 11.36 -12.82 -21.65
C SER A 193 10.06 -13.33 -22.33
N VAL A 194 9.78 -12.86 -23.53
CA VAL A 194 8.63 -13.38 -24.31
C VAL A 194 8.83 -14.84 -24.71
N LYS A 195 10.06 -15.27 -25.01
CA LYS A 195 10.34 -16.69 -25.30
C LYS A 195 10.08 -17.59 -24.09
N GLU A 196 10.46 -17.15 -22.90
CA GLU A 196 10.16 -17.89 -21.67
C GLU A 196 8.64 -18.00 -21.46
N LEU A 197 7.88 -16.94 -21.70
CA LEU A 197 6.41 -16.97 -21.62
C LEU A 197 5.79 -17.91 -22.66
N LEU A 198 6.33 -17.90 -23.88
CA LEU A 198 5.92 -18.83 -24.95
C LEU A 198 6.23 -20.29 -24.59
N SER A 199 7.32 -20.57 -23.86
CA SER A 199 7.70 -21.93 -23.46
C SER A 199 6.67 -22.57 -22.53
N VAL A 200 5.92 -21.77 -21.77
CA VAL A 200 4.80 -22.24 -20.93
C VAL A 200 3.44 -22.19 -21.64
N GLY A 201 3.43 -21.94 -22.96
CA GLY A 201 2.24 -21.95 -23.80
C GLY A 201 1.39 -20.68 -23.77
N ILE A 202 1.95 -19.55 -23.37
CA ILE A 202 1.28 -18.25 -23.31
C ILE A 202 1.87 -17.31 -24.37
N GLN A 203 1.08 -16.94 -25.38
CA GLN A 203 1.41 -15.86 -26.30
C GLN A 203 0.88 -14.54 -25.73
N PRO A 204 1.74 -13.54 -25.46
CA PRO A 204 1.27 -12.23 -25.02
C PRO A 204 0.47 -11.54 -26.14
N ASP A 205 -0.59 -10.83 -25.74
CA ASP A 205 -1.39 -9.98 -26.63
C ASP A 205 -0.82 -8.56 -26.73
N ILE A 206 -0.28 -8.07 -25.61
CA ILE A 206 0.27 -6.72 -25.46
C ILE A 206 1.59 -6.81 -24.74
N LEU A 207 2.59 -6.06 -25.23
CA LEU A 207 3.87 -5.85 -24.58
C LEU A 207 3.94 -4.43 -24.06
N VAL A 208 4.16 -4.26 -22.75
CA VAL A 208 4.47 -2.97 -22.15
C VAL A 208 5.98 -2.93 -21.89
N CYS A 209 6.65 -2.08 -22.64
CA CYS A 209 8.11 -1.98 -22.66
C CYS A 209 8.57 -0.86 -21.73
N ARG A 210 9.02 -1.21 -20.52
CA ARG A 210 9.64 -0.27 -19.57
C ARG A 210 10.98 0.20 -20.13
N THR A 211 11.18 1.52 -20.14
CA THR A 211 12.36 2.17 -20.74
C THR A 211 12.63 3.52 -20.08
N ASP A 212 13.85 4.05 -20.23
CA ASP A 212 14.19 5.39 -19.72
C ASP A 212 13.66 6.51 -20.63
N ALA A 213 13.49 6.24 -21.92
CA ALA A 213 12.99 7.17 -22.93
C ALA A 213 12.03 6.44 -23.88
N PRO A 214 11.12 7.16 -24.57
CA PRO A 214 10.21 6.56 -25.54
C PRO A 214 10.95 5.71 -26.59
N ILE A 215 10.37 4.56 -26.95
CA ILE A 215 10.93 3.69 -27.99
C ILE A 215 10.70 4.28 -29.38
N THR A 216 11.68 4.08 -30.27
CA THR A 216 11.55 4.49 -31.68
C THR A 216 10.66 3.53 -32.45
N GLU A 217 10.11 3.98 -33.59
CA GLU A 217 9.32 3.13 -34.49
C GLU A 217 10.11 1.91 -34.98
N GLU A 218 11.41 2.06 -35.24
CA GLU A 218 12.28 0.95 -35.64
C GLU A 218 12.38 -0.12 -34.54
N VAL A 219 12.54 0.30 -33.28
CA VAL A 219 12.59 -0.63 -32.12
C VAL A 219 11.23 -1.27 -31.91
N ARG A 220 10.12 -0.51 -32.06
CA ARG A 220 8.74 -1.00 -31.98
C ARG A 220 8.50 -2.09 -33.02
N HIS A 221 8.79 -1.84 -34.28
CA HIS A 221 8.69 -2.80 -35.39
C HIS A 221 9.49 -4.07 -35.11
N LYS A 222 10.74 -3.91 -34.70
CA LYS A 222 11.61 -5.04 -34.34
C LYS A 222 11.04 -5.91 -33.22
N ILE A 223 10.52 -5.29 -32.14
CA ILE A 223 9.90 -6.02 -31.02
C ILE A 223 8.66 -6.76 -31.53
N ALA A 224 7.78 -6.10 -32.27
CA ALA A 224 6.57 -6.67 -32.83
C ALA A 224 6.86 -7.93 -33.66
N LEU A 225 7.84 -7.85 -34.56
CA LEU A 225 8.26 -8.97 -35.41
C LEU A 225 8.83 -10.14 -34.58
N PHE A 226 9.74 -9.88 -33.65
CA PHE A 226 10.40 -10.95 -32.90
C PHE A 226 9.54 -11.57 -31.81
N CYS A 227 8.54 -10.85 -31.31
CA CYS A 227 7.65 -11.31 -30.25
C CYS A 227 6.27 -11.76 -30.79
N ASN A 228 6.06 -11.72 -32.10
CA ASN A 228 4.82 -12.10 -32.77
C ASN A 228 3.59 -11.38 -32.20
N VAL A 229 3.67 -10.05 -32.11
CA VAL A 229 2.58 -9.16 -31.73
C VAL A 229 2.41 -8.06 -32.79
N GLU A 230 1.23 -7.46 -32.84
CA GLU A 230 1.03 -6.30 -33.72
C GLU A 230 1.80 -5.07 -33.18
N GLU A 231 2.31 -4.21 -34.06
CA GLU A 231 3.10 -3.02 -33.66
C GLU A 231 2.34 -2.13 -32.68
N ARG A 232 1.03 -1.93 -32.89
CA ARG A 232 0.17 -1.17 -31.97
C ARG A 232 -0.01 -1.83 -30.59
N CYS A 233 0.37 -3.09 -30.43
CA CYS A 233 0.36 -3.83 -29.16
C CYS A 233 1.70 -3.74 -28.42
N VAL A 234 2.69 -3.02 -28.96
CA VAL A 234 3.96 -2.70 -28.32
C VAL A 234 3.86 -1.31 -27.74
N ILE A 235 3.63 -1.21 -26.45
CA ILE A 235 3.37 0.01 -25.70
C ILE A 235 4.66 0.47 -25.03
N SER A 236 5.07 1.71 -25.26
CA SER A 236 6.19 2.32 -24.54
C SER A 236 5.75 2.78 -23.16
N ASN A 237 6.53 2.43 -22.12
CA ASN A 237 6.33 2.90 -20.75
C ASN A 237 7.63 3.57 -20.28
N ALA A 238 7.80 4.83 -20.69
CA ALA A 238 8.96 5.63 -20.33
C ALA A 238 8.92 6.06 -18.85
N THR A 239 10.09 6.47 -18.33
CA THR A 239 10.18 7.01 -16.97
C THR A 239 9.34 8.26 -16.84
N ALA A 240 8.38 8.25 -15.92
CA ALA A 240 7.47 9.35 -15.62
C ALA A 240 8.04 10.26 -14.53
N HIS A 241 7.59 11.50 -14.48
CA HIS A 241 7.93 12.44 -13.41
C HIS A 241 7.33 12.02 -12.06
N THR A 242 6.12 11.49 -12.10
CA THR A 242 5.43 10.91 -10.95
C THR A 242 4.72 9.62 -11.35
N LEU A 243 4.50 8.70 -10.40
CA LEU A 243 3.75 7.45 -10.66
C LEU A 243 2.34 7.73 -11.21
N TYR A 244 1.73 8.83 -10.77
CA TYR A 244 0.39 9.22 -11.22
C TYR A 244 0.33 9.74 -12.67
N GLU A 245 1.46 10.00 -13.31
CA GLU A 245 1.53 10.33 -14.73
C GLU A 245 1.47 9.07 -15.63
N VAL A 246 1.83 7.90 -15.09
CA VAL A 246 1.90 6.66 -15.88
C VAL A 246 0.61 6.32 -16.63
N PRO A 247 -0.61 6.45 -16.06
CA PRO A 247 -1.85 6.21 -16.80
C PRO A 247 -1.98 7.11 -18.03
N LEU A 248 -1.56 8.38 -17.95
CA LEU A 248 -1.61 9.33 -19.06
C LEU A 248 -0.64 8.94 -20.18
N LEU A 249 0.58 8.53 -19.81
CA LEU A 249 1.59 8.06 -20.77
C LEU A 249 1.14 6.79 -21.49
N LEU A 250 0.57 5.82 -20.77
CA LEU A 250 0.05 4.59 -21.35
C LEU A 250 -1.16 4.84 -22.25
N GLU A 251 -2.01 5.83 -21.94
CA GLU A 251 -3.13 6.21 -22.79
C GLU A 251 -2.66 6.91 -24.07
N GLN A 252 -1.64 7.78 -23.99
CA GLN A 252 -1.02 8.39 -25.18
C GLN A 252 -0.46 7.33 -26.15
N GLU A 253 0.03 6.22 -25.64
CA GLU A 253 0.46 5.05 -26.41
C GLU A 253 -0.71 4.18 -26.91
N GLY A 254 -1.97 4.50 -26.53
CA GLY A 254 -3.18 3.82 -26.98
C GLY A 254 -3.52 2.54 -26.24
N LEU A 255 -2.99 2.31 -25.02
CA LEU A 255 -3.19 1.07 -24.28
C LEU A 255 -4.66 0.72 -24.08
N CYS A 256 -5.50 1.69 -23.64
CA CYS A 256 -6.93 1.45 -23.41
C CYS A 256 -7.65 0.98 -24.70
N SER A 257 -7.42 1.65 -25.81
CA SER A 257 -8.01 1.31 -27.11
C SER A 257 -7.62 -0.10 -27.56
N VAL A 258 -6.34 -0.48 -27.41
CA VAL A 258 -5.85 -1.82 -27.78
C VAL A 258 -6.48 -2.89 -26.91
N VAL A 259 -6.54 -2.68 -25.58
CA VAL A 259 -7.18 -3.61 -24.63
C VAL A 259 -8.67 -3.80 -24.96
N CYS A 260 -9.41 -2.70 -25.11
CA CYS A 260 -10.84 -2.75 -25.42
C CYS A 260 -11.13 -3.50 -26.72
N ARG A 261 -10.34 -3.28 -27.76
CA ARG A 261 -10.45 -3.99 -29.05
C ARG A 261 -10.19 -5.49 -28.90
N ARG A 262 -9.09 -5.86 -28.21
CA ARG A 262 -8.71 -7.28 -28.03
C ARG A 262 -9.75 -8.07 -27.24
N LEU A 263 -10.40 -7.43 -26.27
CA LEU A 263 -11.43 -8.05 -25.45
C LEU A 263 -12.86 -7.86 -25.98
N GLY A 264 -13.05 -7.20 -27.12
CA GLY A 264 -14.38 -6.95 -27.69
C GLY A 264 -15.27 -6.08 -26.81
N LEU A 265 -14.69 -5.11 -26.09
CA LEU A 265 -15.42 -4.20 -25.19
C LEU A 265 -15.98 -2.96 -25.92
N GLY A 266 -15.84 -2.90 -27.25
CA GLY A 266 -16.22 -1.75 -28.09
C GLY A 266 -15.15 -0.66 -28.10
N GLU A 267 -15.37 0.36 -28.91
CA GLU A 267 -14.50 1.54 -28.92
C GLU A 267 -14.82 2.41 -27.69
N ARG A 268 -13.80 2.68 -26.88
CA ARG A 268 -13.91 3.46 -25.65
C ARG A 268 -12.73 4.40 -25.54
N THR A 269 -13.00 5.59 -25.03
CA THR A 269 -11.99 6.59 -24.68
C THR A 269 -12.15 6.93 -23.21
N PRO A 270 -11.09 6.82 -22.40
CA PRO A 270 -11.18 7.15 -20.97
C PRO A 270 -11.27 8.66 -20.77
N ASP A 271 -12.14 9.11 -19.89
CA ASP A 271 -12.16 10.50 -19.44
C ASP A 271 -11.08 10.72 -18.37
N MET A 272 -9.95 11.23 -18.80
CA MET A 272 -8.80 11.50 -17.92
C MET A 272 -8.70 12.97 -17.50
N THR A 273 -9.74 13.77 -17.68
CA THR A 273 -9.73 15.23 -17.41
C THR A 273 -9.33 15.55 -15.97
N GLU A 274 -10.00 14.97 -14.98
CA GLU A 274 -9.69 15.19 -13.57
C GLU A 274 -8.31 14.64 -13.18
N TRP A 275 -7.94 13.49 -13.73
CA TRP A 275 -6.64 12.88 -13.47
C TRP A 275 -5.50 13.72 -14.06
N THR A 276 -5.68 14.27 -15.26
CA THR A 276 -4.73 15.19 -15.90
C THR A 276 -4.56 16.45 -15.06
N ALA A 277 -5.66 17.07 -14.62
CA ALA A 277 -5.60 18.26 -13.77
C ALA A 277 -4.85 18.00 -12.45
N MET A 278 -5.05 16.82 -11.85
CA MET A 278 -4.32 16.40 -10.66
C MET A 278 -2.82 16.24 -10.93
N VAL A 279 -2.43 15.59 -12.03
CA VAL A 279 -1.03 15.41 -12.41
C VAL A 279 -0.36 16.75 -12.70
N GLU A 280 -1.03 17.67 -13.38
CA GLU A 280 -0.51 19.02 -13.63
C GLU A 280 -0.33 19.81 -12.31
N LYS A 281 -1.26 19.66 -11.36
CA LYS A 281 -1.11 20.22 -10.02
C LYS A 281 0.12 19.67 -9.30
N ILE A 282 0.37 18.35 -9.38
CA ILE A 282 1.57 17.71 -8.81
C ILE A 282 2.85 18.34 -9.38
N LYS A 283 2.90 18.56 -10.71
CA LYS A 283 4.06 19.13 -11.38
C LYS A 283 4.27 20.63 -11.08
N GLY A 284 3.19 21.33 -10.76
CA GLY A 284 3.17 22.78 -10.53
C GLY A 284 3.34 23.23 -9.08
N VAL A 285 3.67 22.33 -8.16
CA VAL A 285 3.84 22.67 -6.74
C VAL A 285 5.07 23.56 -6.54
N HIS A 286 4.91 24.65 -5.77
CA HIS A 286 5.97 25.67 -5.61
C HIS A 286 6.47 25.84 -4.17
N ARG A 287 5.62 25.56 -3.17
CA ARG A 287 6.02 25.64 -1.75
C ARG A 287 6.73 24.35 -1.33
N ARG A 288 7.51 24.42 -0.22
CA ARG A 288 8.17 23.25 0.35
C ARG A 288 7.95 23.18 1.83
N VAL A 289 7.76 21.99 2.36
CA VAL A 289 7.69 21.74 3.79
C VAL A 289 8.48 20.47 4.13
N GLU A 290 9.30 20.52 5.17
CA GLU A 290 10.10 19.38 5.57
C GLU A 290 9.48 18.70 6.79
N ILE A 291 9.20 17.40 6.69
CA ILE A 291 8.61 16.56 7.73
C ILE A 291 9.62 15.51 8.17
N ALA A 292 9.92 15.48 9.47
CA ALA A 292 10.69 14.39 10.06
C ALA A 292 9.80 13.15 10.23
N LEU A 293 10.10 12.07 9.51
CA LEU A 293 9.53 10.76 9.74
C LEU A 293 10.48 9.97 10.63
N VAL A 294 10.11 9.83 11.91
CA VAL A 294 10.91 9.15 12.94
C VAL A 294 10.39 7.73 13.10
N GLY A 295 11.09 6.75 12.53
CA GLY A 295 10.61 5.38 12.43
C GLY A 295 11.68 4.32 12.63
N LYS A 296 11.25 3.06 12.74
CA LYS A 296 12.12 1.88 12.92
C LYS A 296 12.67 1.32 11.60
N TYR A 297 11.95 1.54 10.49
CA TYR A 297 12.21 0.87 9.20
C TYR A 297 12.67 1.85 8.12
N THR A 298 13.31 2.95 8.50
CA THR A 298 13.71 4.03 7.59
C THR A 298 14.80 3.64 6.58
N GLY A 299 15.50 2.53 6.81
CA GLY A 299 16.47 1.97 5.88
C GLY A 299 15.85 1.40 4.59
N LEU A 300 14.57 1.06 4.59
CA LEU A 300 13.81 0.69 3.39
C LEU A 300 12.56 1.57 3.29
N ARG A 301 12.52 2.47 2.31
CA ARG A 301 11.42 3.46 2.16
C ARG A 301 10.07 2.80 1.93
N ASP A 302 10.06 1.65 1.24
CA ASP A 302 8.83 0.89 0.96
C ASP A 302 8.15 0.35 2.23
N ALA A 303 8.85 0.30 3.37
CA ALA A 303 8.25 -0.05 4.66
C ALA A 303 7.21 0.97 5.15
N TYR A 304 7.26 2.20 4.64
CA TYR A 304 6.34 3.29 4.96
C TYR A 304 5.75 3.93 3.69
N LEU A 305 5.56 3.12 2.65
CA LEU A 305 5.12 3.61 1.34
C LEU A 305 3.79 4.36 1.43
N SER A 306 2.76 3.80 2.07
CA SER A 306 1.46 4.45 2.19
C SER A 306 1.52 5.73 3.03
N VAL A 307 2.39 5.81 4.04
CA VAL A 307 2.62 7.04 4.82
C VAL A 307 3.23 8.13 3.93
N ALA A 308 4.26 7.77 3.14
CA ALA A 308 4.91 8.70 2.22
C ALA A 308 3.91 9.19 1.14
N GLU A 309 3.11 8.28 0.57
CA GLU A 309 2.07 8.62 -0.39
C GLU A 309 0.99 9.52 0.23
N ALA A 310 0.55 9.25 1.46
CA ALA A 310 -0.44 10.08 2.14
C ALA A 310 0.07 11.49 2.44
N LEU A 311 1.36 11.63 2.82
CA LEU A 311 2.03 12.93 2.94
C LEU A 311 2.09 13.66 1.60
N PHE A 312 2.46 12.94 0.54
CA PHE A 312 2.50 13.48 -0.83
C PHE A 312 1.11 13.96 -1.29
N HIS A 313 0.05 13.18 -1.06
CA HIS A 313 -1.33 13.57 -1.42
C HIS A 313 -1.76 14.85 -0.68
N ALA A 314 -1.49 14.91 0.63
CA ALA A 314 -1.82 16.08 1.44
C ALA A 314 -1.00 17.31 1.03
N GLY A 315 0.28 17.13 0.75
CA GLY A 315 1.16 18.18 0.24
C GLY A 315 0.65 18.76 -1.08
N THR A 316 0.34 17.90 -2.05
CA THR A 316 -0.22 18.32 -3.34
C THR A 316 -1.53 19.09 -3.15
N ALA A 317 -2.42 18.64 -2.25
CA ALA A 317 -3.67 19.33 -1.97
C ALA A 317 -3.44 20.73 -1.39
N CYS A 318 -2.37 20.90 -0.58
CA CYS A 318 -1.96 22.17 0.03
C CYS A 318 -1.01 23.01 -0.85
N ASP A 319 -0.76 22.63 -2.11
CA ASP A 319 0.20 23.28 -2.99
C ASP A 319 1.62 23.33 -2.40
N ALA A 320 2.06 22.20 -1.81
CA ALA A 320 3.35 22.06 -1.16
C ALA A 320 4.03 20.72 -1.50
N GLU A 321 5.31 20.77 -1.88
CA GLU A 321 6.19 19.61 -1.95
C GLU A 321 6.58 19.21 -0.53
N VAL A 322 6.25 17.98 -0.12
CA VAL A 322 6.66 17.45 1.19
C VAL A 322 8.00 16.74 1.04
N LEU A 323 9.00 17.29 1.70
CA LEU A 323 10.32 16.66 1.83
C LEU A 323 10.33 15.81 3.10
N ILE A 324 10.53 14.50 2.95
CA ILE A 324 10.58 13.58 4.10
C ILE A 324 12.02 13.40 4.53
N ARG A 325 12.33 13.87 5.76
CA ARG A 325 13.58 13.55 6.46
C ARG A 325 13.39 12.22 7.19
N TRP A 326 14.00 11.18 6.65
CA TRP A 326 13.96 9.83 7.22
C TRP A 326 14.93 9.74 8.40
N ILE A 327 14.42 9.53 9.61
CA ILE A 327 15.22 9.46 10.83
C ILE A 327 15.03 8.08 11.46
N ASP A 328 16.13 7.33 11.59
CA ASP A 328 16.12 6.09 12.36
C ASP A 328 16.00 6.41 13.85
N SER A 329 14.92 5.95 14.46
CA SER A 329 14.63 6.22 15.87
C SER A 329 15.68 5.66 16.84
N GLU A 330 16.45 4.62 16.45
CA GLU A 330 17.56 4.10 17.27
C GLU A 330 18.72 5.10 17.41
N THR A 331 18.84 6.03 16.47
CA THR A 331 19.92 7.03 16.49
C THR A 331 19.59 8.26 17.34
N LEU A 332 18.34 8.42 17.76
CA LEU A 332 17.89 9.55 18.55
C LEU A 332 18.11 9.32 20.06
N THR A 333 18.65 10.36 20.68
CA THR A 333 18.78 10.48 22.13
C THR A 333 18.26 11.86 22.58
N PRO A 334 17.93 12.07 23.87
CA PRO A 334 17.51 13.39 24.35
C PRO A 334 18.48 14.52 23.98
N GLU A 335 19.80 14.22 23.93
CA GLU A 335 20.85 15.22 23.67
C GLU A 335 20.94 15.62 22.19
N ASN A 336 20.59 14.70 21.25
CA ASN A 336 20.75 14.96 19.82
C ASN A 336 19.43 15.24 19.09
N THR A 337 18.26 14.96 19.70
CA THR A 337 16.94 15.10 19.07
C THR A 337 16.71 16.52 18.54
N ALA A 338 17.05 17.55 19.31
CA ALA A 338 16.88 18.94 18.87
C ALA A 338 17.65 19.23 17.57
N LYS A 339 18.88 18.72 17.45
CA LYS A 339 19.69 18.87 16.23
C LYS A 339 19.16 18.06 15.06
N ALA A 340 18.69 16.83 15.32
CA ALA A 340 18.15 15.96 14.28
C ALA A 340 16.86 16.51 13.66
N LEU A 341 16.05 17.22 14.46
CA LEU A 341 14.78 17.83 14.05
C LEU A 341 14.91 19.30 13.63
N GLU A 342 16.10 19.87 13.67
CA GLU A 342 16.33 21.27 13.26
C GLU A 342 15.90 21.51 11.81
N GLY A 343 15.07 22.54 11.59
CA GLY A 343 14.54 22.92 10.28
C GLY A 343 13.32 22.09 9.81
N CYS A 344 12.93 21.05 10.54
CA CYS A 344 11.66 20.36 10.24
C CYS A 344 10.46 21.17 10.73
N SER A 345 9.40 21.16 9.96
CA SER A 345 8.14 21.86 10.27
C SER A 345 7.08 20.95 10.91
N GLY A 346 7.39 19.66 11.07
CA GLY A 346 6.54 18.68 11.73
C GLY A 346 7.23 17.35 11.94
N VAL A 347 6.73 16.57 12.90
CA VAL A 347 7.21 15.23 13.24
C VAL A 347 6.08 14.22 13.02
N LEU A 348 6.34 13.19 12.26
CA LEU A 348 5.46 12.04 12.10
C LEU A 348 6.14 10.79 12.66
N VAL A 349 5.46 10.08 13.57
CA VAL A 349 5.89 8.78 14.10
C VAL A 349 4.91 7.73 13.58
N PRO A 350 5.35 6.86 12.65
CA PRO A 350 4.50 5.85 12.04
C PRO A 350 4.33 4.61 12.92
N GLY A 351 3.54 3.65 12.44
CA GLY A 351 3.37 2.34 13.03
C GLY A 351 4.66 1.51 13.08
N GLY A 352 4.69 0.51 13.95
CA GLY A 352 5.81 -0.43 14.11
C GLY A 352 5.57 -1.42 15.24
N PHE A 353 6.43 -2.44 15.37
CA PHE A 353 6.35 -3.48 16.38
C PHE A 353 7.69 -3.64 17.12
N GLY A 354 7.62 -4.15 18.37
CA GLY A 354 8.77 -4.43 19.21
C GLY A 354 9.38 -3.19 19.86
N ASP A 355 10.39 -3.39 20.69
CA ASP A 355 10.99 -2.41 21.60
C ASP A 355 12.11 -1.54 21.00
N ARG A 356 12.60 -1.89 19.80
CA ARG A 356 13.72 -1.21 19.14
C ARG A 356 13.36 0.27 18.84
N GLY A 357 14.24 1.21 19.25
CA GLY A 357 14.13 2.63 18.93
C GLY A 357 12.99 3.39 19.62
N ILE A 358 12.33 2.81 20.63
CA ILE A 358 11.18 3.41 21.34
C ILE A 358 11.57 4.69 22.05
N GLU A 359 12.70 4.73 22.78
CA GLU A 359 13.12 5.92 23.53
C GLU A 359 13.45 7.10 22.59
N GLY A 360 13.99 6.82 21.41
CA GLY A 360 14.19 7.86 20.39
C GLY A 360 12.88 8.43 19.84
N MET A 361 11.85 7.60 19.66
CA MET A 361 10.51 8.08 19.29
C MET A 361 9.88 8.92 20.40
N ILE A 362 10.02 8.49 21.68
CA ILE A 362 9.54 9.25 22.84
C ILE A 362 10.25 10.61 22.91
N SER A 363 11.56 10.65 22.71
CA SER A 363 12.33 11.91 22.68
C SER A 363 11.86 12.85 21.57
N ALA A 364 11.54 12.32 20.38
CA ALA A 364 11.00 13.12 19.29
C ALA A 364 9.59 13.66 19.60
N ALA A 365 8.71 12.84 20.21
CA ALA A 365 7.37 13.24 20.64
C ALA A 365 7.43 14.32 21.72
N GLN A 366 8.35 14.18 22.70
CA GLN A 366 8.59 15.18 23.75
C GLN A 366 9.04 16.51 23.15
N PHE A 367 10.04 16.47 22.28
CA PHE A 367 10.53 17.67 21.61
C PHE A 367 9.41 18.38 20.84
N ALA A 368 8.61 17.64 20.09
CA ALA A 368 7.49 18.19 19.34
C ALA A 368 6.47 18.86 20.26
N ARG A 369 6.09 18.20 21.36
CA ARG A 369 5.15 18.75 22.36
C ARG A 369 5.69 20.02 23.03
N GLU A 370 6.93 20.01 23.49
CA GLU A 370 7.54 21.15 24.23
C GLU A 370 7.83 22.35 23.33
N LYS A 371 8.13 22.13 22.06
CA LYS A 371 8.43 23.19 21.08
C LYS A 371 7.24 23.65 20.28
N ASN A 372 6.04 23.09 20.53
CA ASN A 372 4.85 23.33 19.73
C ASN A 372 5.04 22.99 18.24
N LEU A 373 5.92 22.04 17.92
CA LEU A 373 6.16 21.55 16.58
C LEU A 373 5.06 20.54 16.22
N PRO A 374 4.32 20.69 15.12
CA PRO A 374 3.27 19.76 14.71
C PRO A 374 3.71 18.30 14.82
N TYR A 375 2.89 17.48 15.52
CA TYR A 375 3.12 16.05 15.73
C TYR A 375 1.96 15.23 15.20
N PHE A 376 2.26 14.16 14.48
CA PHE A 376 1.29 13.17 14.07
C PHE A 376 1.78 11.76 14.38
N GLY A 377 1.08 11.06 15.30
CA GLY A 377 1.39 9.69 15.71
C GLY A 377 0.40 8.67 15.15
N ILE A 378 0.87 7.69 14.39
CA ILE A 378 0.05 6.63 13.77
C ILE A 378 0.32 5.31 14.49
N CYS A 379 -0.71 4.62 14.98
CA CYS A 379 -0.66 3.34 15.66
C CYS A 379 0.37 3.36 16.80
N LEU A 380 1.57 2.78 16.62
CA LEU A 380 2.67 2.91 17.59
C LEU A 380 2.95 4.38 17.93
N GLY A 381 2.89 5.29 16.96
CA GLY A 381 3.14 6.72 17.18
C GLY A 381 2.14 7.36 18.15
N MET A 382 0.86 6.95 18.13
CA MET A 382 -0.09 7.35 19.15
C MET A 382 0.30 6.79 20.52
N GLN A 383 0.68 5.53 20.61
CA GLN A 383 1.11 4.88 21.86
C GLN A 383 2.34 5.58 22.45
N ILE A 384 3.31 5.94 21.61
CA ILE A 384 4.48 6.74 21.98
C ILE A 384 4.09 8.10 22.58
N ALA A 385 3.12 8.79 21.96
CA ALA A 385 2.62 10.07 22.47
C ALA A 385 1.95 9.91 23.83
N VAL A 386 1.21 8.83 24.08
CA VAL A 386 0.61 8.52 25.39
C VAL A 386 1.68 8.25 26.45
N ILE A 387 2.69 7.44 26.13
CA ILE A 387 3.80 7.12 27.04
C ILE A 387 4.58 8.40 27.39
N GLU A 388 4.93 9.22 26.40
CA GLU A 388 5.61 10.49 26.60
C GLU A 388 4.81 11.41 27.50
N PHE A 389 3.52 11.59 27.19
CA PHE A 389 2.63 12.44 27.97
C PHE A 389 2.49 11.95 29.42
N ALA A 390 2.36 10.66 29.64
CA ALA A 390 2.30 10.04 30.96
C ALA A 390 3.59 10.30 31.76
N ARG A 391 4.77 10.18 31.14
CA ARG A 391 6.05 10.45 31.80
C ARG A 391 6.23 11.93 32.13
N SER A 392 5.87 12.82 31.21
CA SER A 392 6.15 14.25 31.34
C SER A 392 5.07 15.05 32.06
N ALA A 393 3.78 14.80 31.77
CA ALA A 393 2.66 15.56 32.32
C ALA A 393 2.08 14.93 33.58
N ALA A 394 1.83 13.60 33.60
CA ALA A 394 1.34 12.90 34.78
C ALA A 394 2.46 12.53 35.77
N GLY A 395 3.74 12.67 35.38
CA GLY A 395 4.91 12.44 36.28
C GLY A 395 5.24 10.95 36.51
N TRP A 396 4.65 10.02 35.75
CA TRP A 396 4.91 8.58 35.87
C TRP A 396 6.15 8.19 35.07
N GLN A 397 7.32 8.34 35.66
CA GLN A 397 8.61 8.18 34.99
C GLN A 397 8.84 6.81 34.37
N ASP A 398 8.20 5.76 34.93
CA ASP A 398 8.26 4.37 34.44
C ASP A 398 7.12 4.01 33.49
N ALA A 399 6.24 4.98 33.12
CA ALA A 399 5.15 4.73 32.20
C ALA A 399 5.65 4.12 30.89
N ASN A 400 5.03 3.02 30.47
CA ASN A 400 5.47 2.29 29.29
C ASN A 400 4.31 1.47 28.66
N SER A 401 4.60 0.79 27.56
CA SER A 401 3.77 -0.28 27.03
C SER A 401 4.10 -1.62 27.67
N ALA A 402 3.10 -2.43 27.97
CA ALA A 402 3.28 -3.83 28.35
C ALA A 402 3.94 -4.68 27.25
N GLU A 403 4.01 -4.18 26.00
CA GLU A 403 4.79 -4.80 24.92
C GLU A 403 6.30 -4.68 25.16
N PHE A 404 6.76 -3.54 25.72
CA PHE A 404 8.18 -3.22 25.81
C PHE A 404 8.75 -3.45 27.21
N SER A 405 7.92 -3.42 28.25
CA SER A 405 8.32 -3.60 29.63
C SER A 405 7.26 -4.37 30.42
N GLU A 406 7.58 -5.60 30.81
CA GLU A 406 6.75 -6.42 31.69
C GLU A 406 6.78 -5.96 33.16
N THR A 407 7.71 -5.08 33.51
CA THR A 407 7.98 -4.66 34.91
C THR A 407 7.50 -3.25 35.22
N THR A 408 6.98 -2.51 34.26
CA THR A 408 6.43 -1.17 34.50
C THR A 408 5.25 -1.23 35.48
N THR A 409 5.20 -0.26 36.42
CA THR A 409 4.05 -0.11 37.32
C THR A 409 2.94 0.75 36.70
N HIS A 410 3.23 1.42 35.59
CA HIS A 410 2.27 2.22 34.83
C HIS A 410 2.19 1.75 33.37
N PRO A 411 1.61 0.57 33.10
CA PRO A 411 1.42 0.08 31.74
C PRO A 411 0.29 0.86 31.04
N VAL A 412 0.59 2.12 30.65
CA VAL A 412 -0.39 3.02 30.01
C VAL A 412 -0.85 2.53 28.64
N ILE A 413 -0.08 1.61 28.05
CA ILE A 413 -0.46 0.84 26.86
C ILE A 413 -0.46 -0.64 27.26
N ALA A 414 -1.55 -1.34 27.04
CA ALA A 414 -1.77 -2.72 27.42
C ALA A 414 -2.25 -3.60 26.28
N LEU A 415 -2.07 -4.91 26.43
CA LEU A 415 -2.61 -5.89 25.49
C LEU A 415 -4.16 -5.87 25.54
N MET A 416 -4.77 -5.94 24.36
CA MET A 416 -6.23 -6.06 24.27
C MET A 416 -6.70 -7.39 24.89
N PRO A 417 -7.82 -7.43 25.64
CA PRO A 417 -8.30 -8.67 26.27
C PRO A 417 -8.48 -9.83 25.28
N GLU A 418 -8.94 -9.55 24.06
CA GLU A 418 -9.16 -10.55 23.02
C GLU A 418 -7.85 -11.10 22.44
N GLN A 419 -6.71 -10.48 22.76
CA GLN A 419 -5.38 -10.91 22.34
C GLN A 419 -4.67 -11.80 23.38
N GLU A 420 -5.25 -11.97 24.57
CA GLU A 420 -4.70 -12.84 25.59
C GLU A 420 -4.73 -14.31 25.16
N GLY A 421 -3.61 -15.02 25.32
CA GLY A 421 -3.49 -16.45 24.98
C GLY A 421 -3.39 -16.77 23.49
N VAL A 422 -3.28 -15.77 22.61
CA VAL A 422 -3.10 -15.98 21.16
C VAL A 422 -1.69 -16.48 20.86
N SER A 423 -1.58 -17.76 20.45
CA SER A 423 -0.30 -18.41 20.09
C SER A 423 0.10 -18.19 18.63
N GLN A 424 -0.85 -18.09 17.71
CA GLN A 424 -0.60 -17.79 16.30
C GLN A 424 -0.55 -16.28 16.11
N LYS A 425 0.56 -15.77 15.54
CA LYS A 425 0.76 -14.31 15.40
C LYS A 425 0.21 -13.74 14.09
N GLY A 426 0.16 -14.51 13.00
CA GLY A 426 -0.36 -14.05 11.71
C GLY A 426 -1.89 -13.98 11.70
N GLY A 427 -2.47 -12.91 11.16
CA GLY A 427 -3.91 -12.75 10.96
C GLY A 427 -4.78 -12.68 12.23
N THR A 428 -4.19 -12.43 13.41
CA THR A 428 -4.90 -12.47 14.70
C THR A 428 -4.95 -11.14 15.45
N MET A 429 -4.36 -10.08 14.90
CA MET A 429 -4.48 -8.71 15.42
C MET A 429 -5.90 -8.16 15.23
N ARG A 430 -6.18 -7.01 15.80
CA ARG A 430 -7.34 -6.21 15.38
C ARG A 430 -7.04 -5.66 13.99
N LEU A 431 -7.66 -6.27 12.98
CA LEU A 431 -7.36 -6.06 11.55
C LEU A 431 -8.59 -5.58 10.79
N GLY A 432 -8.40 -4.63 9.87
CA GLY A 432 -9.44 -4.11 9.00
C GLY A 432 -10.18 -2.92 9.57
N SER A 433 -11.30 -2.59 8.96
CA SER A 433 -12.07 -1.38 9.27
C SER A 433 -12.93 -1.54 10.51
N TYR A 434 -12.79 -0.58 11.43
CA TYR A 434 -13.64 -0.46 12.63
C TYR A 434 -14.19 0.95 12.75
N PRO A 435 -15.42 1.08 13.30
CA PRO A 435 -16.04 2.38 13.50
C PRO A 435 -15.40 3.12 14.69
N CYS A 436 -15.26 4.44 14.54
CA CYS A 436 -14.83 5.35 15.59
C CYS A 436 -15.80 6.53 15.69
N VAL A 437 -16.10 6.96 16.92
CA VAL A 437 -16.93 8.13 17.24
C VAL A 437 -16.02 9.26 17.69
N LEU A 438 -16.05 10.37 16.95
CA LEU A 438 -15.22 11.55 17.20
C LEU A 438 -15.86 12.48 18.22
N ALA A 439 -15.07 12.95 19.18
CA ALA A 439 -15.50 13.85 20.24
C ALA A 439 -15.93 15.21 19.67
N ALA A 440 -17.00 15.77 20.20
CA ALA A 440 -17.45 17.11 19.85
C ALA A 440 -16.37 18.15 20.20
N GLY A 441 -16.05 19.05 19.26
CA GLY A 441 -15.03 20.09 19.44
C GLY A 441 -13.59 19.61 19.29
N SER A 442 -13.33 18.33 18.97
CA SER A 442 -11.99 17.88 18.61
C SER A 442 -11.60 18.36 17.22
N ARG A 443 -10.31 18.60 17.00
CA ARG A 443 -9.75 18.93 15.68
C ARG A 443 -9.97 17.83 14.67
N SER A 444 -9.87 16.59 15.11
CA SER A 444 -10.14 15.44 14.26
C SER A 444 -11.57 15.48 13.71
N ARG A 445 -12.57 15.81 14.56
CA ARG A 445 -13.97 15.96 14.08
C ARG A 445 -14.12 17.11 13.09
N GLU A 446 -13.42 18.21 13.30
CA GLU A 446 -13.42 19.33 12.34
C GLU A 446 -12.81 18.93 11.00
N MET A 447 -11.71 18.15 11.02
CA MET A 447 -11.03 17.68 9.79
C MET A 447 -11.84 16.65 9.01
N TYR A 448 -12.54 15.74 9.70
CA TYR A 448 -13.39 14.73 9.05
C TYR A 448 -14.79 15.26 8.69
N GLU A 449 -15.20 16.39 9.26
CA GLU A 449 -16.53 16.99 9.05
C GLU A 449 -17.69 16.04 9.40
N THR A 450 -17.44 15.02 10.22
CA THR A 450 -18.43 14.01 10.62
C THR A 450 -18.17 13.52 12.05
N GLU A 451 -19.21 12.99 12.69
CA GLU A 451 -19.12 12.39 14.01
C GLU A 451 -18.59 10.95 13.98
N ARG A 452 -18.94 10.20 12.94
CA ARG A 452 -18.61 8.78 12.83
C ARG A 452 -17.74 8.52 11.63
N ILE A 453 -16.64 7.83 11.86
CA ILE A 453 -15.71 7.40 10.83
C ILE A 453 -15.52 5.89 10.92
N SER A 454 -14.93 5.31 9.90
CA SER A 454 -14.47 3.92 9.91
C SER A 454 -13.07 3.88 9.33
N GLU A 455 -12.12 3.32 10.09
CA GLU A 455 -10.70 3.32 9.72
C GLU A 455 -10.07 1.94 9.90
N ARG A 456 -8.98 1.67 9.17
CA ARG A 456 -8.31 0.36 9.17
C ARG A 456 -7.31 0.25 10.30
N HIS A 457 -7.35 -0.86 11.01
CA HIS A 457 -6.51 -1.18 12.17
C HIS A 457 -5.53 -2.30 11.86
N ARG A 458 -4.39 -2.28 12.58
CA ARG A 458 -3.40 -3.35 12.60
C ARG A 458 -2.59 -3.28 13.90
N HIS A 459 -3.20 -3.71 15.03
CA HIS A 459 -2.53 -3.65 16.34
C HIS A 459 -3.04 -4.71 17.30
N ARG A 460 -2.27 -4.96 18.40
CA ARG A 460 -2.63 -5.81 19.54
C ARG A 460 -2.75 -5.05 20.85
N TYR A 461 -2.01 -3.92 20.94
CA TYR A 461 -1.90 -3.09 22.13
C TYR A 461 -2.64 -1.79 21.92
N GLU A 462 -3.16 -1.22 23.01
CA GLU A 462 -3.93 0.02 22.99
C GLU A 462 -3.82 0.76 24.32
N LEU A 463 -4.37 1.98 24.41
CA LEU A 463 -4.40 2.77 25.63
C LEU A 463 -5.14 2.01 26.73
N ASN A 464 -4.48 1.82 27.89
CA ASN A 464 -5.05 1.12 29.04
C ASN A 464 -6.07 2.01 29.75
N ASN A 465 -7.31 1.52 29.82
CA ASN A 465 -8.44 2.25 30.42
C ASN A 465 -8.24 2.57 31.92
N GLU A 466 -7.40 1.84 32.65
CA GLU A 466 -7.10 2.12 34.05
C GLU A 466 -6.47 3.50 34.25
N PHE A 467 -5.68 3.98 33.29
CA PHE A 467 -4.98 5.27 33.32
C PHE A 467 -5.74 6.40 32.60
N ARG A 468 -6.81 6.09 31.90
CA ARG A 468 -7.57 7.01 31.04
C ARG A 468 -8.02 8.28 31.76
N THR A 469 -8.61 8.14 32.95
CA THR A 469 -9.15 9.27 33.71
C THR A 469 -8.06 10.23 34.21
N GLU A 470 -6.91 9.69 34.62
CA GLU A 470 -5.80 10.50 35.11
C GLU A 470 -5.15 11.27 33.95
N LEU A 471 -4.89 10.62 32.82
CA LEU A 471 -4.35 11.27 31.64
C LEU A 471 -5.24 12.41 31.13
N GLN A 472 -6.58 12.25 31.19
CA GLN A 472 -7.52 13.31 30.84
C GLN A 472 -7.45 14.50 31.81
N LYS A 473 -7.29 14.27 33.11
CA LYS A 473 -7.13 15.36 34.09
C LYS A 473 -5.88 16.21 33.81
N ASP A 474 -4.81 15.59 33.31
CA ASP A 474 -3.57 16.26 32.98
C ASP A 474 -3.61 16.95 31.60
N GLY A 475 -4.71 16.82 30.85
CA GLY A 475 -4.98 17.57 29.63
C GLY A 475 -4.91 16.75 28.33
N LEU A 476 -4.82 15.42 28.40
CA LEU A 476 -4.95 14.57 27.23
C LEU A 476 -6.41 14.50 26.79
N ILE A 477 -6.70 14.85 25.55
CA ILE A 477 -8.05 14.76 24.98
C ILE A 477 -8.22 13.41 24.28
N LEU A 478 -9.26 12.69 24.62
CA LEU A 478 -9.67 11.49 23.88
C LEU A 478 -10.56 11.93 22.72
N ALA A 479 -9.94 12.18 21.58
CA ALA A 479 -10.58 12.78 20.41
C ALA A 479 -11.46 11.79 19.62
N GLY A 480 -11.25 10.48 19.80
CA GLY A 480 -12.05 9.41 19.20
C GLY A 480 -12.07 8.16 20.05
N THR A 481 -13.21 7.46 20.05
CA THR A 481 -13.39 6.18 20.77
C THR A 481 -14.18 5.20 19.91
N SER A 482 -14.09 3.90 20.24
CA SER A 482 -15.04 2.90 19.74
C SER A 482 -16.49 3.29 20.10
N PRO A 483 -17.52 2.81 19.38
CA PRO A 483 -18.92 3.20 19.62
C PRO A 483 -19.43 2.90 21.02
N ASP A 484 -18.90 1.88 21.69
CA ASP A 484 -19.19 1.53 23.07
C ASP A 484 -18.35 2.32 24.09
N GLY A 485 -17.41 3.14 23.61
CA GLY A 485 -16.50 3.94 24.41
C GLY A 485 -15.38 3.15 25.09
N ALA A 486 -15.26 1.85 24.81
CA ALA A 486 -14.29 0.97 25.46
C ALA A 486 -12.85 1.22 25.00
N LEU A 487 -12.64 1.49 23.70
CA LEU A 487 -11.31 1.68 23.11
C LEU A 487 -11.06 3.15 22.78
N VAL A 488 -9.84 3.62 23.01
CA VAL A 488 -9.41 4.96 22.63
C VAL A 488 -8.72 4.89 21.28
N GLU A 489 -9.37 5.49 20.27
CA GLU A 489 -8.92 5.43 18.88
C GLU A 489 -8.09 6.66 18.47
N MET A 490 -8.31 7.80 19.16
CA MET A 490 -7.59 9.04 18.87
C MET A 490 -7.34 9.86 20.13
N ILE A 491 -6.19 10.55 20.13
CA ILE A 491 -5.80 11.50 21.16
C ILE A 491 -5.40 12.85 20.56
N GLU A 492 -5.58 13.93 21.34
CA GLU A 492 -5.15 15.29 20.99
C GLU A 492 -4.66 16.05 22.22
N LEU A 493 -3.90 17.14 22.00
CA LEU A 493 -3.59 18.14 23.01
C LEU A 493 -4.21 19.49 22.61
N GLU A 494 -5.09 20.01 23.45
CA GLU A 494 -5.90 21.22 23.16
C GLU A 494 -5.05 22.45 22.83
N LYS A 495 -4.04 22.71 23.67
CA LYS A 495 -3.22 23.93 23.58
C LYS A 495 -2.08 23.84 22.54
N HIS A 496 -1.86 22.67 21.94
CA HIS A 496 -0.83 22.48 20.95
C HIS A 496 -1.33 22.82 19.54
N PRO A 497 -0.54 23.43 18.63
CA PRO A 497 -0.99 23.75 17.26
C PRO A 497 -1.53 22.53 16.50
N TRP A 498 -0.83 21.41 16.57
CA TRP A 498 -1.25 20.11 16.07
C TRP A 498 -0.50 19.02 16.80
N TYR A 499 -1.15 18.33 17.73
CA TYR A 499 -0.63 17.14 18.39
C TYR A 499 -1.74 16.09 18.37
N VAL A 500 -1.68 15.22 17.39
CA VAL A 500 -2.74 14.24 17.10
C VAL A 500 -2.13 12.85 17.02
N GLY A 501 -2.74 11.90 17.68
CA GLY A 501 -2.44 10.47 17.55
C GLY A 501 -3.69 9.69 17.18
N CYS A 502 -3.53 8.66 16.33
CA CYS A 502 -4.58 7.71 15.99
C CYS A 502 -4.07 6.28 16.09
N GLN A 503 -4.92 5.36 16.61
CA GLN A 503 -4.56 3.95 16.76
C GLN A 503 -4.68 3.17 15.44
N PHE A 504 -5.51 3.64 14.56
CA PHE A 504 -5.69 3.12 13.21
C PHE A 504 -4.63 3.65 12.22
N HIS A 505 -4.68 3.16 10.99
CA HIS A 505 -3.76 3.48 9.89
C HIS A 505 -4.45 4.31 8.79
N PRO A 506 -4.51 5.65 8.93
CA PRO A 506 -5.20 6.54 7.98
C PRO A 506 -4.51 6.57 6.61
N GLU A 507 -3.22 6.24 6.55
CA GLU A 507 -2.44 6.17 5.31
C GLU A 507 -3.04 5.21 4.28
N PHE A 508 -3.67 4.12 4.70
CA PHE A 508 -4.27 3.14 3.79
C PHE A 508 -5.49 3.68 3.03
N LYS A 509 -6.15 4.71 3.55
CA LYS A 509 -7.34 5.31 2.95
C LYS A 509 -7.06 6.61 2.18
N SER A 510 -5.83 7.11 2.18
CA SER A 510 -5.45 8.29 1.41
C SER A 510 -5.40 7.99 -0.09
N ARG A 511 -5.91 8.92 -0.90
CA ARG A 511 -5.93 8.85 -2.37
C ARG A 511 -5.37 10.13 -2.97
N PRO A 512 -4.77 10.10 -4.16
CA PRO A 512 -4.19 11.30 -4.78
C PRO A 512 -5.23 12.39 -5.08
N ASN A 513 -6.46 11.97 -5.40
CA ASN A 513 -7.61 12.86 -5.66
C ASN A 513 -8.42 13.18 -4.38
N ARG A 514 -8.19 12.47 -3.29
CA ARG A 514 -8.90 12.61 -2.00
C ARG A 514 -7.96 12.31 -0.83
N PRO A 515 -7.07 13.27 -0.49
CA PRO A 515 -6.14 13.12 0.62
C PRO A 515 -6.86 12.87 1.94
N HIS A 516 -6.27 12.03 2.77
CA HIS A 516 -6.87 11.71 4.07
C HIS A 516 -6.92 12.94 4.99
N PRO A 517 -8.04 13.21 5.69
CA PRO A 517 -8.24 14.43 6.49
C PRO A 517 -7.15 14.70 7.53
N LEU A 518 -6.67 13.68 8.24
CA LEU A 518 -5.63 13.84 9.26
C LEU A 518 -4.28 14.24 8.66
N PHE A 519 -3.89 13.67 7.52
CA PHE A 519 -2.68 14.09 6.81
C PHE A 519 -2.82 15.53 6.28
N LEU A 520 -4.00 15.88 5.77
CA LEU A 520 -4.28 17.24 5.30
C LEU A 520 -4.17 18.26 6.43
N GLY A 521 -4.73 17.96 7.62
CA GLY A 521 -4.63 18.81 8.81
C GLY A 521 -3.19 18.95 9.30
N PHE A 522 -2.45 17.84 9.34
CA PHE A 522 -1.04 17.83 9.73
C PHE A 522 -0.17 18.69 8.79
N ILE A 523 -0.33 18.55 7.47
CA ILE A 523 0.45 19.36 6.51
C ILE A 523 0.06 20.84 6.56
N LYS A 524 -1.22 21.19 6.76
CA LYS A 524 -1.63 22.58 6.98
C LYS A 524 -0.96 23.19 8.22
N ALA A 525 -0.88 22.45 9.32
CA ALA A 525 -0.22 22.89 10.54
C ALA A 525 1.30 23.04 10.34
N ALA A 526 1.94 22.09 9.64
CA ALA A 526 3.36 22.13 9.32
C ALA A 526 3.71 23.33 8.40
N LEU A 527 2.86 23.66 7.43
CA LEU A 527 3.05 24.84 6.59
C LEU A 527 2.93 26.15 7.40
N ALA A 528 1.98 26.23 8.33
CA ALA A 528 1.84 27.37 9.21
C ALA A 528 3.06 27.52 10.16
N GLU A 529 3.70 26.42 10.55
CA GLU A 529 4.96 26.43 11.32
C GLU A 529 6.14 26.89 10.46
N ALA A 530 6.25 26.42 9.21
CA ALA A 530 7.30 26.81 8.28
C ALA A 530 7.29 28.32 7.93
N GLU A 531 6.16 29.00 8.07
CA GLU A 531 5.97 30.43 7.81
C GLU A 531 6.27 31.31 9.04
N ARG A 532 6.54 30.73 10.22
CA ARG A 532 6.94 31.44 11.45
C ARG A 532 8.43 31.70 11.50
#